data_e14240b73d1b93dcea195134b350dc59
#
_entry.id   e14240b73d1b93dcea195134b350dc59
#
_cell.length_a   1.000
_cell.length_b   1.000
_cell.length_c   1.000
_cell.angle_alpha   90.00
_cell.angle_beta   90.00
_cell.angle_gamma   90.00
#
_symmetry.space_group_name_H-M   'P 1'
#
loop_
_entity.id
_entity.type
_entity.pdbx_description
1 polymer ?
#
loop_
_entity_poly.entity_id
_entity_poly.type
_entity_poly.pdbx_seq_one_letter_code
_entity_poly.pdbx_strand_id
1 'polypeptide(L)'
;MCGICGFINFKTNLVKNERENLAVAHRMAEKLRHRGPDSWGEWVGEHAVFAHSRLAVIDVENGLQPMKRTVEGHEFVITYNGELYNTNDIRNDLKSHGYEFTTASDTEVLLYAYIHYGEKCAEMLNGIYAFVIWDSMRQRIFACRDRFGVKPFFYTQKNDVTVFASELKSLFEYPDVSAVLDKTGLCELFALSPARTQGVGVFKDVRELRPARYMIINRHGMTIKKYWSLVSGEHKDSYEETIEKVRSLVYDSVKRQLISDVPIATFLSGGLDSSIITAIGAMEMKKKGERISTYSFDYEDNNKYFKASHFQPDSDTKWVPRMVEAFNTNHTYLVCPNNVLTELLEEALLAKDLPGMADVDASLLYFCREVKKNHTVVLSGECSDEIFGGYPWFREKKAFETHGFPWCYDLSIRNNILIDSVRETLDIDNYSRMRYEESIAEVPIFDGDNDEEKRRREISYLNINWFMTNLLDRKDRMSMASGLEVRVPFCDHRLVEYVWNIPWEMKNRDNVSKNVLREAAKEILPEDVRLRRKSPYPKTHNPHYEEAVKTLLDGIISNPNAPILALCDKTKLTSLLDGGSSDYGKPFFGQLMAEPQFIGYIVQMNYLLRDYKVRIL
;
A
#
# COMPACT_ATOMS: atom_id res chain seq x y z
N MET A 1 5.98 -12.21 3.88
CA MET A 1 5.21 -11.21 4.66
C MET A 1 4.06 -11.87 5.37
N CYS A 2 3.52 -11.27 6.43
CA CYS A 2 2.73 -11.99 7.44
C CYS A 2 1.43 -11.25 7.77
N GLY A 3 0.60 -11.87 8.61
CA GLY A 3 -0.49 -11.24 9.32
C GLY A 3 -0.17 -11.20 10.82
N ILE A 4 -0.26 -10.03 11.44
CA ILE A 4 -0.07 -9.86 12.88
C ILE A 4 -1.36 -9.37 13.52
N CYS A 5 -1.69 -9.88 14.69
CA CYS A 5 -2.81 -9.42 15.50
C CYS A 5 -2.57 -9.71 16.99
N GLY A 6 -3.37 -9.07 17.82
CA GLY A 6 -3.33 -9.32 19.25
C GLY A 6 -4.04 -8.22 20.04
N PHE A 7 -3.94 -8.33 21.36
CA PHE A 7 -4.52 -7.35 22.28
C PHE A 7 -3.70 -7.21 23.56
N ILE A 8 -3.86 -6.06 24.21
CA ILE A 8 -3.05 -5.60 25.31
C ILE A 8 -3.98 -5.11 26.42
N ASN A 9 -3.73 -5.55 27.66
CA ASN A 9 -4.46 -5.09 28.85
C ASN A 9 -3.51 -5.02 30.06
N PHE A 10 -3.23 -3.80 30.53
CA PHE A 10 -2.38 -3.60 31.71
C PHE A 10 -3.13 -3.66 33.06
N LYS A 11 -4.46 -3.79 33.04
CA LYS A 11 -5.27 -3.89 34.26
C LYS A 11 -5.58 -5.32 34.67
N THR A 12 -5.51 -6.25 33.72
CA THR A 12 -5.85 -7.65 33.93
C THR A 12 -4.66 -8.54 33.61
N ASN A 13 -4.40 -9.57 34.40
CA ASN A 13 -3.43 -10.60 34.06
C ASN A 13 -4.08 -11.59 33.08
N LEU A 14 -3.63 -11.55 31.82
CA LEU A 14 -4.21 -12.32 30.73
C LEU A 14 -3.89 -13.82 30.79
N VAL A 15 -2.81 -14.21 31.50
CA VAL A 15 -2.47 -15.61 31.70
C VAL A 15 -3.52 -16.36 32.53
N LYS A 16 -4.27 -15.66 33.40
CA LYS A 16 -5.34 -16.28 34.20
C LYS A 16 -6.45 -16.89 33.37
N ASN A 17 -6.70 -16.33 32.18
CA ASN A 17 -7.71 -16.79 31.21
C ASN A 17 -7.04 -17.18 29.89
N GLU A 18 -5.87 -17.83 29.95
CA GLU A 18 -5.02 -18.14 28.79
C GLU A 18 -5.81 -18.82 27.67
N ARG A 19 -6.59 -19.86 27.97
CA ARG A 19 -7.37 -20.61 26.97
C ARG A 19 -8.38 -19.74 26.22
N GLU A 20 -9.08 -18.87 26.92
CA GLU A 20 -10.07 -17.96 26.33
C GLU A 20 -9.38 -16.88 25.49
N ASN A 21 -8.28 -16.33 26.00
CA ASN A 21 -7.50 -15.31 25.31
C ASN A 21 -6.84 -15.86 24.03
N LEU A 22 -6.29 -17.07 24.07
CA LEU A 22 -5.78 -17.75 22.87
C LEU A 22 -6.90 -18.02 21.86
N ALA A 23 -8.10 -18.45 22.31
CA ALA A 23 -9.21 -18.66 21.40
C ALA A 23 -9.64 -17.37 20.66
N VAL A 24 -9.56 -16.20 21.32
CA VAL A 24 -9.79 -14.91 20.66
C VAL A 24 -8.68 -14.61 19.65
N ALA A 25 -7.43 -14.71 20.07
CA ALA A 25 -6.28 -14.44 19.20
C ALA A 25 -6.26 -15.38 17.97
N HIS A 26 -6.63 -16.64 18.17
CA HIS A 26 -6.76 -17.62 17.09
C HIS A 26 -7.79 -17.19 16.03
N ARG A 27 -9.01 -16.79 16.44
CA ARG A 27 -10.02 -16.28 15.50
C ARG A 27 -9.53 -15.04 14.74
N MET A 28 -8.84 -14.13 15.43
CA MET A 28 -8.22 -12.95 14.81
C MET A 28 -7.18 -13.35 13.76
N ALA A 29 -6.30 -14.29 14.07
CA ALA A 29 -5.23 -14.78 13.18
C ALA A 29 -5.79 -15.56 11.99
N GLU A 30 -6.87 -16.33 12.15
CA GLU A 30 -7.53 -17.08 11.07
C GLU A 30 -8.05 -16.13 9.97
N LYS A 31 -8.53 -14.93 10.34
CA LYS A 31 -8.88 -13.88 9.35
C LYS A 31 -7.68 -13.33 8.57
N LEU A 32 -6.47 -13.59 9.01
CA LEU A 32 -5.21 -13.17 8.37
C LEU A 32 -4.47 -14.32 7.67
N ARG A 33 -5.01 -15.53 7.66
CA ARG A 33 -4.34 -16.73 7.14
C ARG A 33 -3.93 -16.61 5.68
N HIS A 34 -4.72 -15.90 4.86
CA HIS A 34 -4.39 -15.63 3.47
C HIS A 34 -3.07 -14.85 3.30
N ARG A 35 -2.70 -14.02 4.30
CA ARG A 35 -1.43 -13.28 4.30
C ARG A 35 -0.24 -14.20 4.58
N GLY A 36 -0.42 -15.20 5.42
CA GLY A 36 0.63 -16.09 5.87
C GLY A 36 0.15 -17.53 5.99
N PRO A 37 0.06 -18.27 4.88
CA PRO A 37 -0.49 -19.62 4.86
C PRO A 37 0.48 -20.71 5.35
N ASP A 38 1.79 -20.40 5.52
CA ASP A 38 2.83 -21.41 5.70
C ASP A 38 2.90 -21.92 7.15
N SER A 39 2.71 -21.05 8.12
CA SER A 39 2.64 -21.43 9.54
C SER A 39 1.95 -20.37 10.37
N TRP A 40 1.58 -20.69 11.59
CA TRP A 40 0.99 -19.79 12.56
C TRP A 40 1.58 -20.00 13.94
N GLY A 41 1.50 -18.98 14.80
CA GLY A 41 1.95 -19.05 16.18
C GLY A 41 1.21 -18.08 17.07
N GLU A 42 1.16 -18.41 18.37
CA GLU A 42 0.48 -17.63 19.40
C GLU A 42 1.37 -17.53 20.64
N TRP A 43 1.20 -16.45 21.38
CA TRP A 43 1.86 -16.23 22.66
C TRP A 43 0.96 -15.44 23.60
N VAL A 44 0.96 -15.83 24.88
CA VAL A 44 0.26 -15.14 25.98
C VAL A 44 1.25 -14.75 27.04
N GLY A 45 1.25 -13.47 27.40
CA GLY A 45 1.93 -12.92 28.57
C GLY A 45 0.95 -12.26 29.53
N GLU A 46 1.47 -11.72 30.64
CA GLU A 46 0.59 -11.10 31.66
C GLU A 46 -0.27 -9.97 31.12
N HIS A 47 0.25 -9.19 30.17
CA HIS A 47 -0.38 -7.97 29.71
C HIS A 47 -0.60 -7.92 28.19
N ALA A 48 -0.21 -8.94 27.45
CA ALA A 48 -0.38 -8.97 26.00
C ALA A 48 -0.60 -10.40 25.49
N VAL A 49 -1.35 -10.49 24.39
CA VAL A 49 -1.55 -11.70 23.59
C VAL A 49 -1.21 -11.37 22.16
N PHE A 50 -0.34 -12.17 21.54
CA PHE A 50 0.06 -12.02 20.13
C PHE A 50 -0.31 -13.27 19.36
N ALA A 51 -0.77 -13.07 18.12
CA ALA A 51 -0.93 -14.14 17.16
C ALA A 51 -0.37 -13.71 15.81
N HIS A 52 0.13 -14.69 15.06
CA HIS A 52 0.89 -14.50 13.85
C HIS A 52 0.52 -15.52 12.78
N SER A 53 0.22 -15.07 11.56
CA SER A 53 0.08 -15.90 10.36
C SER A 53 1.29 -15.63 9.45
N ARG A 54 2.13 -16.64 9.22
CA ARG A 54 3.46 -16.50 8.60
C ARG A 54 3.46 -16.87 7.14
N LEU A 55 4.01 -15.97 6.30
CA LEU A 55 4.55 -16.29 4.99
C LEU A 55 6.08 -16.38 5.13
N ALA A 56 6.64 -17.54 4.93
CA ALA A 56 8.06 -17.79 5.08
C ALA A 56 8.84 -17.33 3.84
N VAL A 57 9.74 -16.35 4.00
CA VAL A 57 10.54 -15.76 2.92
C VAL A 57 12.02 -15.83 3.23
N ILE A 58 12.42 -15.50 4.45
CA ILE A 58 13.80 -15.58 4.96
C ILE A 58 13.80 -16.51 6.17
N ASP A 59 14.82 -17.38 6.25
CA ASP A 59 14.98 -18.41 7.28
C ASP A 59 13.69 -19.21 7.50
N VAL A 60 13.32 -19.96 6.46
CA VAL A 60 12.05 -20.69 6.40
C VAL A 60 11.83 -21.58 7.64
N GLU A 61 12.90 -22.22 8.14
CA GLU A 61 12.83 -23.18 9.25
C GLU A 61 12.81 -22.49 10.62
N ASN A 62 13.66 -21.48 10.87
CA ASN A 62 13.89 -20.94 12.20
C ASN A 62 13.25 -19.55 12.45
N GLY A 63 12.71 -18.91 11.41
CA GLY A 63 12.06 -17.61 11.53
C GLY A 63 10.64 -17.64 12.10
N LEU A 64 10.34 -18.56 13.03
CA LEU A 64 9.00 -18.71 13.64
C LEU A 64 8.64 -17.50 14.50
N GLN A 65 7.35 -17.15 14.49
CA GLN A 65 6.81 -16.01 15.24
C GLN A 65 5.47 -16.39 15.94
N PRO A 66 5.12 -15.74 17.07
CA PRO A 66 5.88 -14.71 17.79
C PRO A 66 7.24 -15.21 18.24
N MET A 67 8.31 -14.39 18.00
CA MET A 67 9.67 -14.77 18.38
C MET A 67 10.00 -14.23 19.76
N LYS A 68 10.59 -15.08 20.60
CA LYS A 68 10.94 -14.78 21.99
C LYS A 68 12.46 -14.79 22.20
N ARG A 69 12.97 -13.83 22.97
CA ARG A 69 14.36 -13.80 23.46
C ARG A 69 14.39 -13.38 24.92
N THR A 70 15.33 -13.93 25.66
CA THR A 70 15.58 -13.56 27.08
C THR A 70 16.96 -12.93 27.15
N VAL A 71 17.05 -11.70 27.63
CA VAL A 71 18.30 -10.98 27.85
C VAL A 71 18.31 -10.45 29.26
N GLU A 72 19.36 -10.72 30.01
CA GLU A 72 19.54 -10.33 31.43
C GLU A 72 18.33 -10.72 32.33
N GLY A 73 17.72 -11.85 32.06
CA GLY A 73 16.56 -12.35 32.82
C GLY A 73 15.21 -11.71 32.41
N HIS A 74 15.20 -10.79 31.45
CA HIS A 74 14.00 -10.15 30.93
C HIS A 74 13.56 -10.78 29.61
N GLU A 75 12.25 -10.98 29.47
CA GLU A 75 11.64 -11.55 28.27
C GLU A 75 11.23 -10.44 27.28
N PHE A 76 11.58 -10.65 26.01
CA PHE A 76 11.14 -9.83 24.89
C PHE A 76 10.48 -10.71 23.85
N VAL A 77 9.29 -10.30 23.37
CA VAL A 77 8.53 -11.07 22.38
C VAL A 77 8.09 -10.16 21.26
N ILE A 78 8.34 -10.57 20.01
CA ILE A 78 7.98 -9.81 18.83
C ILE A 78 7.00 -10.57 17.93
N THR A 79 6.03 -9.84 17.35
CA THR A 79 5.28 -10.25 16.16
C THR A 79 5.50 -9.19 15.08
N TYR A 80 5.94 -9.63 13.89
CA TYR A 80 6.47 -8.76 12.83
C TYR A 80 5.98 -9.19 11.45
N ASN A 81 5.41 -8.23 10.72
CA ASN A 81 5.03 -8.34 9.33
C ASN A 81 5.90 -7.37 8.51
N GLY A 82 6.86 -7.89 7.77
CA GLY A 82 7.74 -7.06 6.97
C GLY A 82 9.00 -7.73 6.49
N GLU A 83 9.92 -6.91 5.96
CA GLU A 83 11.28 -7.26 5.53
C GLU A 83 12.23 -6.10 5.82
N LEU A 84 13.37 -6.40 6.44
CA LEU A 84 14.46 -5.46 6.63
C LEU A 84 15.55 -5.67 5.57
N TYR A 85 15.83 -4.63 4.81
CA TYR A 85 16.78 -4.65 3.71
C TYR A 85 18.23 -4.34 4.15
N ASN A 86 18.41 -3.79 5.35
CA ASN A 86 19.71 -3.54 5.96
C ASN A 86 20.03 -4.50 7.14
N THR A 87 19.43 -5.70 7.13
CA THR A 87 19.60 -6.71 8.16
C THR A 87 21.05 -7.02 8.46
N ASN A 88 21.90 -7.17 7.43
CA ASN A 88 23.32 -7.48 7.62
C ASN A 88 24.10 -6.34 8.29
N ASP A 89 23.76 -5.08 7.96
CA ASP A 89 24.41 -3.90 8.53
C ASP A 89 24.13 -3.85 10.05
N ILE A 90 22.86 -4.00 10.44
CA ILE A 90 22.43 -4.01 11.86
C ILE A 90 22.96 -5.25 12.60
N ARG A 91 22.95 -6.43 11.97
CA ARG A 91 23.48 -7.66 12.55
C ARG A 91 24.96 -7.55 12.88
N ASN A 92 25.76 -6.97 11.98
CA ASN A 92 27.21 -6.79 12.19
C ASN A 92 27.48 -5.77 13.31
N ASP A 93 26.72 -4.71 13.36
CA ASP A 93 26.79 -3.72 14.43
C ASP A 93 26.46 -4.35 15.80
N LEU A 94 25.34 -5.07 15.92
CA LEU A 94 24.95 -5.77 17.16
C LEU A 94 25.96 -6.84 17.57
N LYS A 95 26.59 -7.57 16.63
CA LYS A 95 27.68 -8.50 16.93
C LYS A 95 28.87 -7.79 17.56
N SER A 96 29.20 -6.58 17.13
CA SER A 96 30.28 -5.78 17.73
C SER A 96 29.97 -5.38 19.19
N HIS A 97 28.69 -5.37 19.57
CA HIS A 97 28.21 -5.15 20.94
C HIS A 97 27.99 -6.44 21.73
N GLY A 98 28.42 -7.60 21.21
CA GLY A 98 28.40 -8.87 21.93
C GLY A 98 27.09 -9.67 21.78
N TYR A 99 26.18 -9.31 20.89
CA TYR A 99 24.99 -10.09 20.62
C TYR A 99 25.31 -11.33 19.76
N GLU A 100 24.78 -12.47 20.15
CA GLU A 100 24.85 -13.72 19.39
C GLU A 100 23.49 -14.03 18.76
N PHE A 101 23.50 -14.53 17.52
CA PHE A 101 22.31 -14.83 16.76
C PHE A 101 22.16 -16.34 16.57
N THR A 102 20.96 -16.83 16.74
CA THR A 102 20.61 -18.26 16.59
C THR A 102 19.87 -18.55 15.29
N THR A 103 19.43 -17.50 14.58
CA THR A 103 18.70 -17.61 13.31
C THR A 103 19.32 -16.70 12.24
N ALA A 104 19.00 -16.96 10.98
CA ALA A 104 19.32 -16.06 9.88
C ALA A 104 18.23 -14.97 9.67
N SER A 105 17.11 -15.07 10.40
CA SER A 105 15.94 -14.21 10.27
C SER A 105 16.25 -12.74 10.60
N ASP A 106 15.65 -11.83 9.84
CA ASP A 106 15.63 -10.40 10.12
C ASP A 106 14.79 -10.07 11.37
N THR A 107 13.82 -10.92 11.73
CA THR A 107 13.02 -10.81 12.96
C THR A 107 13.90 -10.82 14.21
N GLU A 108 14.89 -11.69 14.27
CA GLU A 108 15.82 -11.75 15.40
C GLU A 108 16.69 -10.48 15.48
N VAL A 109 17.14 -10.01 14.31
CA VAL A 109 17.93 -8.78 14.22
C VAL A 109 17.12 -7.57 14.68
N LEU A 110 15.87 -7.47 14.28
CA LEU A 110 14.97 -6.41 14.70
C LEU A 110 14.72 -6.44 16.21
N LEU A 111 14.50 -7.63 16.77
CA LEU A 111 14.27 -7.76 18.20
C LEU A 111 15.49 -7.34 19.01
N TYR A 112 16.69 -7.77 18.62
CA TYR A 112 17.92 -7.34 19.28
C TYR A 112 18.24 -5.86 19.06
N ALA A 113 17.91 -5.29 17.90
CA ALA A 113 18.04 -3.85 17.67
C ALA A 113 17.16 -3.04 18.65
N TYR A 114 15.92 -3.49 18.89
CA TYR A 114 15.08 -2.87 19.91
C TYR A 114 15.63 -3.05 21.33
N ILE A 115 16.11 -4.23 21.69
CA ILE A 115 16.67 -4.51 23.03
C ILE A 115 17.84 -3.57 23.30
N HIS A 116 18.73 -3.39 22.33
CA HIS A 116 19.93 -2.57 22.46
C HIS A 116 19.66 -1.06 22.36
N TYR A 117 18.95 -0.61 21.30
CA TYR A 117 18.75 0.81 21.00
C TYR A 117 17.44 1.39 21.51
N GLY A 118 16.53 0.55 22.03
CA GLY A 118 15.18 0.98 22.42
C GLY A 118 14.41 1.55 21.24
N GLU A 119 13.71 2.67 21.46
CA GLU A 119 12.89 3.33 20.43
C GLU A 119 13.70 3.86 19.25
N LYS A 120 14.99 4.18 19.46
CA LYS A 120 15.89 4.68 18.41
C LYS A 120 16.12 3.65 17.30
N CYS A 121 15.86 2.38 17.54
CA CYS A 121 15.96 1.36 16.50
C CYS A 121 15.11 1.73 15.27
N ALA A 122 13.95 2.37 15.44
CA ALA A 122 13.05 2.74 14.36
C ALA A 122 13.73 3.65 13.29
N GLU A 123 14.65 4.52 13.72
CA GLU A 123 15.39 5.43 12.83
C GLU A 123 16.43 4.69 11.97
N MET A 124 16.95 3.55 12.48
CA MET A 124 18.00 2.77 11.83
C MET A 124 17.47 1.79 10.77
N LEU A 125 16.20 1.41 10.85
CA LEU A 125 15.63 0.39 9.98
C LEU A 125 15.48 0.89 8.54
N ASN A 126 15.95 0.13 7.56
CA ASN A 126 15.59 0.27 6.16
C ASN A 126 14.80 -0.98 5.75
N GLY A 127 13.51 -0.79 5.44
CA GLY A 127 12.61 -1.89 5.14
C GLY A 127 11.16 -1.45 5.05
N ILE A 128 10.30 -2.45 4.86
CA ILE A 128 8.84 -2.33 4.86
C ILE A 128 8.32 -3.17 6.03
N TYR A 129 7.64 -2.57 7.00
CA TYR A 129 7.33 -3.27 8.24
C TYR A 129 6.16 -2.68 9.05
N ALA A 130 5.53 -3.59 9.78
CA ALA A 130 4.72 -3.30 10.95
C ALA A 130 5.02 -4.36 12.01
N PHE A 131 5.33 -3.98 13.24
CA PHE A 131 5.66 -4.93 14.31
C PHE A 131 5.21 -4.45 15.67
N VAL A 132 5.08 -5.41 16.58
CA VAL A 132 4.75 -5.19 17.99
C VAL A 132 5.70 -5.99 18.87
N ILE A 133 6.29 -5.35 19.87
CA ILE A 133 7.20 -5.97 20.83
C ILE A 133 6.64 -5.81 22.24
N TRP A 134 6.56 -6.92 22.98
CA TRP A 134 6.45 -6.94 24.43
C TRP A 134 7.83 -6.79 25.05
N ASP A 135 7.98 -5.83 25.94
CA ASP A 135 9.19 -5.53 26.69
C ASP A 135 8.92 -5.73 28.19
N SER A 136 9.30 -6.89 28.75
CA SER A 136 9.06 -7.19 30.15
C SER A 136 9.96 -6.36 31.09
N MET A 137 11.12 -5.88 30.60
CA MET A 137 12.04 -5.05 31.39
C MET A 137 11.42 -3.69 31.70
N ARG A 138 10.79 -3.06 30.68
CA ARG A 138 10.16 -1.74 30.81
C ARG A 138 8.66 -1.81 31.04
N GLN A 139 8.10 -3.02 31.12
CA GLN A 139 6.65 -3.26 31.29
C GLN A 139 5.83 -2.45 30.28
N ARG A 140 6.11 -2.64 28.98
CA ARG A 140 5.46 -1.88 27.90
C ARG A 140 5.37 -2.66 26.60
N ILE A 141 4.48 -2.20 25.75
CA ILE A 141 4.44 -2.54 24.33
C ILE A 141 5.13 -1.44 23.54
N PHE A 142 5.94 -1.84 22.55
CA PHE A 142 6.45 -0.98 21.51
C PHE A 142 5.94 -1.49 20.17
N ALA A 143 5.16 -0.68 19.44
CA ALA A 143 4.69 -0.98 18.10
C ALA A 143 5.21 0.06 17.12
N CYS A 144 5.61 -0.36 15.92
CA CYS A 144 6.20 0.54 14.93
C CYS A 144 5.71 0.19 13.53
N ARG A 145 5.55 1.22 12.68
CA ARG A 145 5.18 1.11 11.28
C ARG A 145 6.21 1.82 10.40
N ASP A 146 6.50 1.26 9.23
CA ASP A 146 7.49 1.79 8.30
C ASP A 146 7.19 3.22 7.82
N ARG A 147 8.20 3.85 7.19
CA ARG A 147 8.20 5.28 6.85
C ARG A 147 7.08 5.70 5.89
N PHE A 148 6.63 4.79 5.02
CA PHE A 148 5.59 5.08 4.01
C PHE A 148 4.29 4.30 4.26
N GLY A 149 4.26 3.46 5.33
CA GLY A 149 3.09 2.65 5.67
C GLY A 149 2.81 1.55 4.65
N VAL A 150 3.86 0.98 4.04
CA VAL A 150 3.73 -0.15 3.11
C VAL A 150 3.05 -1.33 3.78
N LYS A 151 3.36 -1.56 5.06
CA LYS A 151 2.66 -2.58 5.84
C LYS A 151 1.52 -1.98 6.66
N PRO A 152 0.32 -2.60 6.61
CA PRO A 152 -0.85 -2.11 7.34
C PRO A 152 -0.72 -2.36 8.85
N PHE A 153 -1.26 -1.44 9.64
CA PHE A 153 -1.38 -1.56 11.09
C PHE A 153 -2.62 -0.81 11.58
N PHE A 154 -3.67 -1.54 11.93
CA PHE A 154 -4.89 -0.98 12.51
C PHE A 154 -4.98 -1.29 14.00
N TYR A 155 -5.64 -0.41 14.74
CA TYR A 155 -5.88 -0.60 16.17
C TYR A 155 -7.18 0.07 16.62
N THR A 156 -7.70 -0.42 17.74
CA THR A 156 -8.84 0.19 18.44
C THR A 156 -8.65 0.08 19.94
N GLN A 157 -9.26 0.97 20.69
CA GLN A 157 -9.33 0.91 22.15
C GLN A 157 -10.77 0.69 22.59
N LYS A 158 -10.98 -0.39 23.33
CA LYS A 158 -12.26 -0.71 23.98
C LYS A 158 -12.03 -0.93 25.47
N ASN A 159 -12.66 -0.06 26.27
CA ASN A 159 -12.42 -0.04 27.69
C ASN A 159 -10.91 0.09 28.00
N ASP A 160 -10.33 -0.89 28.70
CA ASP A 160 -8.91 -0.92 29.09
C ASP A 160 -8.04 -1.76 28.14
N VAL A 161 -8.62 -2.23 27.01
CA VAL A 161 -7.94 -3.10 26.04
C VAL A 161 -7.60 -2.30 24.79
N THR A 162 -6.34 -2.44 24.33
CA THR A 162 -5.95 -2.03 22.98
C THR A 162 -5.85 -3.28 22.12
N VAL A 163 -6.61 -3.32 21.02
CA VAL A 163 -6.60 -4.41 20.03
C VAL A 163 -5.91 -3.92 18.78
N PHE A 164 -5.04 -4.74 18.18
CA PHE A 164 -4.36 -4.40 16.93
C PHE A 164 -4.40 -5.54 15.92
N ALA A 165 -4.35 -5.21 14.64
CA ALA A 165 -4.26 -6.19 13.56
C ALA A 165 -3.71 -5.56 12.27
N SER A 166 -3.19 -6.41 11.38
CA SER A 166 -2.82 -6.04 10.02
C SER A 166 -4.02 -5.61 9.18
N GLU A 167 -5.22 -6.17 9.43
CA GLU A 167 -6.42 -5.94 8.63
C GLU A 167 -7.64 -5.73 9.51
N LEU A 168 -8.61 -4.94 9.00
CA LEU A 168 -9.82 -4.54 9.75
C LEU A 168 -10.69 -5.75 10.12
N LYS A 169 -10.85 -6.72 9.20
CA LYS A 169 -11.63 -7.95 9.46
C LYS A 169 -11.14 -8.72 10.69
N SER A 170 -9.86 -8.67 10.97
CA SER A 170 -9.27 -9.32 12.15
C SER A 170 -9.61 -8.59 13.45
N LEU A 171 -9.70 -7.25 13.43
CA LEU A 171 -10.14 -6.49 14.61
C LEU A 171 -11.56 -6.84 15.03
N PHE A 172 -12.45 -7.09 14.05
CA PHE A 172 -13.87 -7.40 14.31
C PHE A 172 -14.10 -8.79 14.92
N GLU A 173 -13.07 -9.64 14.99
CA GLU A 173 -13.15 -10.91 15.73
C GLU A 173 -12.90 -10.75 17.24
N TYR A 174 -12.42 -9.57 17.67
CA TYR A 174 -12.33 -9.26 19.09
C TYR A 174 -13.71 -8.92 19.65
N PRO A 175 -14.10 -9.47 20.82
CA PRO A 175 -15.40 -9.14 21.43
C PRO A 175 -15.59 -7.61 21.57
N ASP A 176 -16.81 -7.15 21.34
CA ASP A 176 -17.22 -5.73 21.44
C ASP A 176 -16.62 -4.79 20.37
N VAL A 177 -15.84 -5.29 19.42
CA VAL A 177 -15.40 -4.55 18.23
C VAL A 177 -16.32 -4.92 17.06
N SER A 178 -16.98 -3.92 16.48
CA SER A 178 -17.93 -4.13 15.38
C SER A 178 -17.77 -3.08 14.29
N ALA A 179 -18.20 -3.42 13.07
CA ALA A 179 -18.19 -2.52 11.93
C ALA A 179 -19.31 -1.48 12.05
N VAL A 180 -18.96 -0.30 12.54
CA VAL A 180 -19.86 0.85 12.68
C VAL A 180 -19.34 2.01 11.86
N LEU A 181 -20.17 2.57 10.98
CA LEU A 181 -19.86 3.81 10.26
C LEU A 181 -20.56 4.98 10.94
N ASP A 182 -19.80 6.01 11.26
CA ASP A 182 -20.29 7.32 11.65
C ASP A 182 -20.12 8.32 10.49
N LYS A 183 -20.48 9.58 10.72
CA LYS A 183 -20.30 10.67 9.74
C LYS A 183 -18.88 10.69 9.16
N THR A 184 -17.85 10.55 10.00
CA THR A 184 -16.44 10.57 9.54
C THR A 184 -16.15 9.42 8.58
N GLY A 185 -16.55 8.20 8.95
CA GLY A 185 -16.36 7.03 8.11
C GLY A 185 -17.09 7.13 6.77
N LEU A 186 -18.31 7.65 6.76
CA LEU A 186 -19.06 7.89 5.52
C LEU A 186 -18.39 8.98 4.66
N CYS A 187 -17.88 10.05 5.27
CA CYS A 187 -17.11 11.06 4.54
C CYS A 187 -15.83 10.50 3.93
N GLU A 188 -15.09 9.65 4.64
CA GLU A 188 -13.91 8.95 4.07
C GLU A 188 -14.29 8.16 2.81
N LEU A 189 -15.40 7.42 2.86
CA LEU A 189 -15.85 6.59 1.75
C LEU A 189 -16.40 7.42 0.57
N PHE A 190 -17.17 8.48 0.81
CA PHE A 190 -17.77 9.25 -0.29
C PHE A 190 -16.91 10.42 -0.77
N ALA A 191 -16.11 11.07 0.08
CA ALA A 191 -15.31 12.23 -0.33
C ALA A 191 -13.93 11.84 -0.89
N LEU A 192 -13.25 10.86 -0.29
CA LEU A 192 -11.81 10.64 -0.51
C LEU A 192 -11.48 9.30 -1.20
N SER A 193 -12.34 8.28 -1.00
CA SER A 193 -12.07 6.92 -1.49
C SER A 193 -11.85 6.90 -3.02
N PRO A 194 -11.02 5.99 -3.52
CA PRO A 194 -10.36 4.85 -2.85
C PRO A 194 -9.17 5.19 -1.94
N ALA A 195 -8.73 6.44 -1.89
CA ALA A 195 -7.79 6.92 -0.88
C ALA A 195 -8.51 7.13 0.47
N ARG A 196 -7.75 7.30 1.55
CA ARG A 196 -8.27 7.64 2.87
C ARG A 196 -7.27 8.49 3.65
N THR A 197 -7.76 9.20 4.64
CA THR A 197 -6.92 9.98 5.55
C THR A 197 -6.01 9.07 6.37
N GLN A 198 -4.70 9.31 6.33
CA GLN A 198 -3.75 8.57 7.16
C GLN A 198 -4.10 8.66 8.64
N GLY A 199 -4.19 7.53 9.30
CA GLY A 199 -4.57 7.45 10.72
C GLY A 199 -6.05 7.18 10.96
N VAL A 200 -6.91 7.34 9.94
CA VAL A 200 -8.33 7.02 10.03
C VAL A 200 -8.58 5.58 9.57
N GLY A 201 -9.22 4.79 10.44
CA GLY A 201 -9.57 3.40 10.16
C GLY A 201 -10.95 3.23 9.50
N VAL A 202 -11.59 4.33 9.08
CA VAL A 202 -12.92 4.40 8.46
C VAL A 202 -14.07 4.03 9.43
N PHE A 203 -13.97 2.91 10.12
CA PHE A 203 -14.98 2.51 11.12
C PHE A 203 -14.78 3.28 12.43
N LYS A 204 -15.90 3.57 13.09
CA LYS A 204 -15.91 4.29 14.37
C LYS A 204 -14.99 3.63 15.40
N ASP A 205 -14.20 4.44 16.10
CA ASP A 205 -13.21 4.03 17.11
C ASP A 205 -12.04 3.19 16.56
N VAL A 206 -12.02 2.87 15.28
CA VAL A 206 -10.87 2.22 14.63
C VAL A 206 -9.92 3.28 14.09
N ARG A 207 -8.64 3.05 14.32
CA ARG A 207 -7.55 3.92 13.86
C ARG A 207 -6.50 3.11 13.11
N GLU A 208 -5.75 3.79 12.28
CA GLU A 208 -4.54 3.28 11.66
C GLU A 208 -3.31 3.93 12.31
N LEU A 209 -2.26 3.18 12.58
CA LEU A 209 -0.99 3.80 12.95
C LEU A 209 -0.41 4.50 11.71
N ARG A 210 -0.29 5.83 11.75
CA ARG A 210 0.25 6.62 10.62
C ARG A 210 1.66 6.13 10.25
N PRO A 211 2.05 6.23 8.96
CA PRO A 211 3.42 5.98 8.53
C PRO A 211 4.45 6.75 9.35
N ALA A 212 5.66 6.21 9.46
CA ALA A 212 6.76 6.82 10.22
C ALA A 212 6.42 7.11 11.69
N ARG A 213 5.61 6.26 12.31
CA ARG A 213 5.25 6.38 13.72
C ARG A 213 5.57 5.11 14.49
N TYR A 214 5.90 5.29 15.75
CA TYR A 214 5.84 4.23 16.74
C TYR A 214 4.86 4.57 17.86
N MET A 215 4.38 3.55 18.52
CA MET A 215 3.42 3.59 19.62
C MET A 215 4.02 2.89 20.84
N ILE A 216 3.92 3.53 21.97
CA ILE A 216 4.26 2.93 23.27
C ILE A 216 2.98 2.81 24.09
N ILE A 217 2.69 1.61 24.61
CA ILE A 217 1.55 1.35 25.49
C ILE A 217 2.08 0.76 26.79
N ASN A 218 1.66 1.33 27.91
CA ASN A 218 1.98 0.86 29.24
C ASN A 218 0.81 1.13 30.20
N ARG A 219 1.01 0.89 31.50
CA ARG A 219 -0.01 1.12 32.54
C ARG A 219 -0.50 2.57 32.62
N HIS A 220 0.25 3.53 32.09
CA HIS A 220 -0.08 4.97 32.12
C HIS A 220 -0.82 5.44 30.87
N GLY A 221 -0.98 4.56 29.87
CA GLY A 221 -1.70 4.85 28.64
C GLY A 221 -0.88 4.63 27.36
N MET A 222 -1.32 5.27 26.28
CA MET A 222 -0.75 5.17 24.94
C MET A 222 -0.09 6.49 24.53
N THR A 223 1.11 6.41 23.97
CA THR A 223 1.82 7.55 23.36
C THR A 223 2.25 7.18 21.96
N ILE A 224 2.00 8.06 20.98
CA ILE A 224 2.44 7.88 19.58
C ILE A 224 3.45 8.97 19.24
N LYS A 225 4.59 8.59 18.65
CA LYS A 225 5.65 9.54 18.26
C LYS A 225 6.05 9.33 16.80
N LYS A 226 6.37 10.43 16.13
CA LYS A 226 6.95 10.43 14.79
C LYS A 226 8.47 10.24 14.90
N TYR A 227 9.01 9.24 14.19
CA TYR A 227 10.45 8.98 14.19
C TYR A 227 11.13 9.44 12.88
N TRP A 228 10.36 9.75 11.86
CA TRP A 228 10.88 10.21 10.58
C TRP A 228 9.91 11.17 9.88
N SER A 229 10.44 12.11 9.10
CA SER A 229 9.70 12.94 8.15
C SER A 229 10.62 13.41 7.04
N LEU A 230 10.05 13.75 5.87
CA LEU A 230 10.78 14.46 4.83
C LEU A 230 11.30 15.81 5.34
N VAL A 231 12.48 16.18 4.87
CA VAL A 231 13.13 17.47 5.19
C VAL A 231 13.43 18.18 3.88
N SER A 232 12.92 19.39 3.74
CA SER A 232 13.19 20.26 2.59
C SER A 232 14.47 21.05 2.81
N GLY A 233 15.26 21.19 1.73
CA GLY A 233 16.53 21.90 1.74
C GLY A 233 17.02 22.18 0.33
N GLU A 234 18.11 22.93 0.25
CA GLU A 234 18.78 23.23 -1.00
C GLU A 234 19.39 21.96 -1.61
N HIS A 235 19.17 21.74 -2.90
CA HIS A 235 19.87 20.72 -3.66
C HIS A 235 21.19 21.29 -4.18
N LYS A 236 22.32 20.70 -3.78
CA LYS A 236 23.66 21.25 -4.04
C LYS A 236 24.44 20.52 -5.13
N ASP A 237 23.98 19.29 -5.48
CA ASP A 237 24.67 18.48 -6.47
C ASP A 237 24.40 19.01 -7.88
N SER A 238 25.41 18.96 -8.76
CA SER A 238 25.26 19.22 -10.18
C SER A 238 24.30 18.20 -10.81
N TYR A 239 23.90 18.46 -12.05
CA TYR A 239 23.01 17.55 -12.78
C TYR A 239 23.65 16.16 -12.95
N GLU A 240 24.93 16.11 -13.29
CA GLU A 240 25.70 14.87 -13.46
C GLU A 240 25.85 14.09 -12.15
N GLU A 241 26.18 14.77 -11.06
CA GLU A 241 26.27 14.16 -9.72
C GLU A 241 24.89 13.65 -9.27
N THR A 242 23.82 14.39 -9.56
CA THR A 242 22.44 13.98 -9.27
C THR A 242 22.06 12.68 -10.00
N ILE A 243 22.41 12.56 -11.30
CA ILE A 243 22.17 11.33 -12.09
C ILE A 243 22.92 10.14 -11.46
N GLU A 244 24.20 10.32 -11.13
CA GLU A 244 25.03 9.26 -10.56
C GLU A 244 24.51 8.82 -9.18
N LYS A 245 24.12 9.78 -8.34
CA LYS A 245 23.54 9.49 -7.03
C LYS A 245 22.22 8.73 -7.12
N VAL A 246 21.33 9.15 -8.03
CA VAL A 246 20.05 8.44 -8.28
C VAL A 246 20.34 7.04 -8.82
N ARG A 247 21.27 6.87 -9.77
CA ARG A 247 21.69 5.56 -10.28
C ARG A 247 22.13 4.63 -9.15
N SER A 248 23.03 5.12 -8.31
CA SER A 248 23.58 4.37 -7.17
C SER A 248 22.49 3.97 -6.17
N LEU A 249 21.61 4.89 -5.79
CA LEU A 249 20.53 4.63 -4.83
C LEU A 249 19.50 3.65 -5.37
N VAL A 250 19.10 3.78 -6.63
CA VAL A 250 18.15 2.85 -7.28
C VAL A 250 18.77 1.46 -7.40
N TYR A 251 20.04 1.37 -7.82
CA TYR A 251 20.73 0.09 -7.91
C TYR A 251 20.84 -0.61 -6.55
N ASP A 252 21.29 0.11 -5.51
CA ASP A 252 21.43 -0.42 -4.15
C ASP A 252 20.06 -0.86 -3.59
N SER A 253 19.02 -0.06 -3.79
CA SER A 253 17.67 -0.41 -3.32
C SER A 253 17.14 -1.70 -3.97
N VAL A 254 17.26 -1.83 -5.30
CA VAL A 254 16.83 -3.06 -5.98
C VAL A 254 17.65 -4.25 -5.50
N LYS A 255 18.99 -4.12 -5.44
CA LYS A 255 19.89 -5.19 -5.00
C LYS A 255 19.58 -5.66 -3.59
N ARG A 256 19.35 -4.76 -2.63
CA ARG A 256 18.97 -5.09 -1.24
C ARG A 256 17.65 -5.85 -1.17
N GLN A 257 16.71 -5.55 -2.06
CA GLN A 257 15.40 -6.19 -2.09
C GLN A 257 15.36 -7.53 -2.84
N LEU A 258 16.47 -7.98 -3.42
CA LEU A 258 16.61 -9.31 -4.02
C LEU A 258 16.97 -10.42 -3.01
N ILE A 259 17.09 -10.12 -1.72
CA ILE A 259 17.36 -11.12 -0.67
C ILE A 259 16.10 -11.95 -0.46
N SER A 260 16.19 -13.27 -0.68
CA SER A 260 15.09 -14.22 -0.50
C SER A 260 15.62 -15.65 -0.50
N ASP A 261 15.08 -16.50 0.39
CA ASP A 261 15.34 -17.94 0.41
C ASP A 261 14.30 -18.72 -0.42
N VAL A 262 13.35 -18.01 -1.03
CA VAL A 262 12.27 -18.54 -1.88
C VAL A 262 12.30 -17.90 -3.28
N PRO A 263 11.66 -18.50 -4.28
CA PRO A 263 11.66 -17.98 -5.66
C PRO A 263 11.17 -16.54 -5.75
N ILE A 264 11.97 -15.71 -6.44
CA ILE A 264 11.71 -14.28 -6.65
C ILE A 264 11.53 -13.94 -8.13
N ALA A 265 10.64 -12.99 -8.43
CA ALA A 265 10.37 -12.50 -9.78
C ALA A 265 10.26 -10.97 -9.83
N THR A 266 10.03 -10.39 -11.02
CA THR A 266 9.68 -8.98 -11.19
C THR A 266 8.43 -8.84 -12.06
N PHE A 267 7.63 -7.81 -11.79
CA PHE A 267 6.60 -7.35 -12.72
C PHE A 267 7.25 -6.54 -13.83
N LEU A 268 6.91 -6.83 -15.08
CA LEU A 268 7.49 -6.21 -16.27
C LEU A 268 6.41 -5.73 -17.22
N SER A 269 6.21 -4.43 -17.31
CA SER A 269 5.30 -3.78 -18.28
C SER A 269 6.05 -3.18 -19.48
N GLY A 270 7.38 -3.26 -19.50
CA GLY A 270 8.20 -2.54 -20.47
C GLY A 270 8.19 -1.00 -20.29
N GLY A 271 7.60 -0.49 -19.23
CA GLY A 271 7.73 0.90 -18.79
C GLY A 271 9.08 1.13 -18.10
N LEU A 272 9.49 2.40 -17.98
CA LEU A 272 10.79 2.78 -17.42
C LEU A 272 11.08 2.08 -16.07
N ASP A 273 10.15 2.18 -15.13
CA ASP A 273 10.34 1.77 -13.73
C ASP A 273 10.49 0.26 -13.59
N SER A 274 9.56 -0.50 -14.17
CA SER A 274 9.59 -1.97 -14.16
C SER A 274 10.78 -2.51 -14.94
N SER A 275 11.19 -1.82 -16.01
CA SER A 275 12.36 -2.20 -16.80
C SER A 275 13.68 -2.00 -16.04
N ILE A 276 13.83 -0.92 -15.28
CA ILE A 276 15.00 -0.68 -14.41
C ILE A 276 15.11 -1.80 -13.37
N ILE A 277 14.04 -2.12 -12.67
CA ILE A 277 14.03 -3.17 -11.65
C ILE A 277 14.38 -4.53 -12.28
N THR A 278 13.75 -4.85 -13.41
CA THR A 278 14.02 -6.12 -14.12
C THR A 278 15.46 -6.20 -14.60
N ALA A 279 16.01 -5.12 -15.17
CA ALA A 279 17.38 -5.08 -15.66
C ALA A 279 18.39 -5.31 -14.52
N ILE A 280 18.26 -4.57 -13.41
CA ILE A 280 19.14 -4.73 -12.25
C ILE A 280 18.97 -6.15 -11.66
N GLY A 281 17.74 -6.63 -11.51
CA GLY A 281 17.47 -7.99 -11.04
C GLY A 281 18.12 -9.06 -11.93
N ALA A 282 18.01 -8.92 -13.25
CA ALA A 282 18.64 -9.84 -14.20
C ALA A 282 20.18 -9.80 -14.13
N MET A 283 20.76 -8.60 -13.96
CA MET A 283 22.21 -8.45 -13.79
C MET A 283 22.71 -9.12 -12.50
N GLU A 284 22.00 -8.99 -11.39
CA GLU A 284 22.37 -9.61 -10.10
C GLU A 284 22.18 -11.14 -10.14
N MET A 285 21.10 -11.67 -10.73
CA MET A 285 20.87 -13.10 -10.88
C MET A 285 21.90 -13.74 -11.82
N LYS A 286 22.27 -13.05 -12.89
CA LYS A 286 23.33 -13.51 -13.82
C LYS A 286 24.68 -13.74 -13.10
N LYS A 287 25.04 -12.94 -12.10
CA LYS A 287 26.26 -13.15 -11.28
C LYS A 287 26.22 -14.46 -10.51
N LYS A 288 25.02 -14.99 -10.22
CA LYS A 288 24.80 -16.28 -9.57
C LYS A 288 24.64 -17.43 -10.57
N GLY A 289 24.69 -17.16 -11.88
CA GLY A 289 24.42 -18.14 -12.95
C GLY A 289 22.92 -18.40 -13.16
N GLU A 290 22.05 -17.56 -12.65
CA GLU A 290 20.60 -17.72 -12.68
C GLU A 290 19.94 -16.72 -13.65
N ARG A 291 18.68 -16.99 -14.00
CA ARG A 291 17.81 -16.10 -14.79
C ARG A 291 16.65 -15.66 -13.95
N ILE A 292 16.36 -14.35 -13.94
CA ILE A 292 15.19 -13.83 -13.24
C ILE A 292 13.90 -14.17 -13.97
N SER A 293 12.87 -14.53 -13.21
CA SER A 293 11.51 -14.69 -13.73
C SER A 293 10.80 -13.33 -13.81
N THR A 294 10.03 -13.13 -14.89
CA THR A 294 9.29 -11.88 -15.11
C THR A 294 7.85 -12.16 -15.50
N TYR A 295 6.92 -11.28 -15.11
CA TYR A 295 5.50 -11.39 -15.40
C TYR A 295 4.98 -10.10 -16.02
N SER A 296 4.22 -10.21 -17.11
CA SER A 296 3.43 -9.10 -17.67
C SER A 296 1.96 -9.46 -17.74
N PHE A 297 1.12 -8.45 -17.79
CA PHE A 297 -0.33 -8.55 -17.66
C PHE A 297 -1.06 -7.90 -18.82
N ASP A 298 -2.14 -8.54 -19.27
CA ASP A 298 -3.10 -7.95 -20.21
C ASP A 298 -4.50 -8.53 -19.93
N TYR A 299 -5.47 -8.07 -20.68
CA TYR A 299 -6.87 -8.51 -20.60
C TYR A 299 -7.28 -9.19 -21.90
N GLU A 300 -8.21 -10.14 -21.79
CA GLU A 300 -8.76 -10.85 -22.93
C GLU A 300 -9.32 -9.88 -23.97
N ASP A 301 -8.95 -10.08 -25.23
CA ASP A 301 -9.35 -9.27 -26.38
C ASP A 301 -8.97 -7.78 -26.30
N ASN A 302 -8.10 -7.39 -25.35
CA ASN A 302 -7.76 -5.99 -25.14
C ASN A 302 -7.19 -5.31 -26.41
N ASN A 303 -6.44 -6.05 -27.22
CA ASN A 303 -5.89 -5.58 -28.47
C ASN A 303 -6.95 -5.22 -29.53
N LYS A 304 -8.16 -5.81 -29.47
CA LYS A 304 -9.28 -5.51 -30.38
C LYS A 304 -9.94 -4.18 -30.06
N TYR A 305 -9.97 -3.83 -28.77
CA TYR A 305 -10.67 -2.65 -28.26
C TYR A 305 -9.75 -1.51 -27.88
N PHE A 306 -8.44 -1.74 -27.83
CA PHE A 306 -7.46 -0.72 -27.48
C PHE A 306 -7.53 0.48 -28.42
N LYS A 307 -7.69 1.65 -27.84
CA LYS A 307 -7.61 2.94 -28.54
C LYS A 307 -6.50 3.76 -27.90
N ALA A 308 -5.49 4.09 -28.68
CA ALA A 308 -4.42 4.97 -28.24
C ALA A 308 -5.00 6.31 -27.77
N SER A 309 -4.51 6.79 -26.63
CA SER A 309 -4.90 8.08 -26.05
C SER A 309 -3.66 8.89 -25.71
N HIS A 310 -3.86 10.16 -25.34
CA HIS A 310 -2.75 10.99 -24.86
C HIS A 310 -2.05 10.37 -23.64
N PHE A 311 -2.79 9.66 -22.78
CA PHE A 311 -2.27 9.03 -21.55
C PHE A 311 -1.74 7.61 -21.76
N GLN A 312 -2.22 6.91 -22.80
CA GLN A 312 -1.79 5.56 -23.15
C GLN A 312 -1.53 5.49 -24.67
N PRO A 313 -0.35 5.96 -25.11
CA PRO A 313 -0.04 6.06 -26.55
C PRO A 313 0.22 4.69 -27.19
N ASP A 314 0.71 3.71 -26.41
CA ASP A 314 1.11 2.39 -26.86
C ASP A 314 0.64 1.28 -25.91
N SER A 315 0.46 0.07 -26.45
CA SER A 315 0.29 -1.17 -25.69
C SER A 315 1.65 -1.68 -25.16
N ASP A 316 1.65 -2.39 -24.04
CA ASP A 316 2.83 -3.01 -23.42
C ASP A 316 3.38 -4.19 -24.26
N THR A 317 2.57 -4.77 -25.13
CA THR A 317 2.90 -5.93 -25.96
C THR A 317 4.12 -5.75 -26.86
N LYS A 318 4.46 -4.52 -27.23
CA LYS A 318 5.67 -4.19 -28.00
C LYS A 318 6.94 -4.16 -27.15
N TRP A 319 6.82 -3.72 -25.92
CA TRP A 319 7.96 -3.36 -25.07
C TRP A 319 8.45 -4.50 -24.18
N VAL A 320 7.53 -5.36 -23.75
CA VAL A 320 7.85 -6.52 -22.92
C VAL A 320 8.81 -7.48 -23.63
N PRO A 321 8.55 -7.91 -24.89
CA PRO A 321 9.49 -8.78 -25.62
C PRO A 321 10.88 -8.16 -25.78
N ARG A 322 10.96 -6.85 -25.98
CA ARG A 322 12.23 -6.10 -26.09
C ARG A 322 13.09 -6.23 -24.84
N MET A 323 12.45 -6.16 -23.66
CA MET A 323 13.15 -6.36 -22.38
C MET A 323 13.52 -7.81 -22.12
N VAL A 324 12.63 -8.73 -22.45
CA VAL A 324 12.86 -10.19 -22.33
C VAL A 324 14.09 -10.61 -23.14
N GLU A 325 14.20 -10.14 -24.38
CA GLU A 325 15.35 -10.38 -25.25
C GLU A 325 16.64 -9.77 -24.69
N ALA A 326 16.60 -8.47 -24.31
CA ALA A 326 17.77 -7.73 -23.84
C ALA A 326 18.39 -8.34 -22.58
N PHE A 327 17.59 -8.89 -21.68
CA PHE A 327 18.03 -9.40 -20.37
C PHE A 327 17.90 -10.92 -20.22
N ASN A 328 17.46 -11.63 -21.26
CA ASN A 328 17.30 -13.09 -21.26
C ASN A 328 16.51 -13.60 -20.03
N THR A 329 15.34 -12.99 -19.74
CA THR A 329 14.50 -13.35 -18.59
C THR A 329 13.63 -14.57 -18.87
N ASN A 330 13.19 -15.28 -17.80
CA ASN A 330 12.14 -16.30 -17.88
C ASN A 330 10.79 -15.61 -17.82
N HIS A 331 10.19 -15.31 -18.97
CA HIS A 331 8.98 -14.50 -19.04
C HIS A 331 7.70 -15.32 -19.11
N THR A 332 6.69 -14.89 -18.33
CA THR A 332 5.31 -15.40 -18.38
C THR A 332 4.36 -14.24 -18.67
N TYR A 333 3.56 -14.41 -19.73
CA TYR A 333 2.52 -13.45 -20.10
C TYR A 333 1.17 -13.93 -19.56
N LEU A 334 0.52 -13.14 -18.72
CA LEU A 334 -0.76 -13.46 -18.08
C LEU A 334 -1.88 -12.64 -18.70
N VAL A 335 -3.00 -13.29 -19.00
CA VAL A 335 -4.19 -12.66 -19.55
C VAL A 335 -5.36 -12.87 -18.58
N CYS A 336 -6.00 -11.78 -18.16
CA CYS A 336 -7.19 -11.82 -17.32
C CYS A 336 -8.44 -12.01 -18.19
N PRO A 337 -9.24 -13.06 -17.98
CA PRO A 337 -10.54 -13.21 -18.63
C PRO A 337 -11.50 -12.09 -18.24
N ASN A 338 -12.37 -11.66 -19.16
CA ASN A 338 -13.25 -10.52 -18.93
C ASN A 338 -14.28 -10.74 -17.81
N ASN A 339 -14.81 -11.94 -17.66
CA ASN A 339 -15.77 -12.28 -16.60
C ASN A 339 -15.14 -12.20 -15.19
N VAL A 340 -13.86 -12.50 -15.07
CA VAL A 340 -13.14 -12.52 -13.77
C VAL A 340 -13.12 -11.13 -13.12
N LEU A 341 -13.16 -10.05 -13.89
CA LEU A 341 -13.13 -8.69 -13.36
C LEU A 341 -14.33 -8.37 -12.47
N THR A 342 -15.53 -8.85 -12.83
CA THR A 342 -16.73 -8.67 -12.00
C THR A 342 -16.89 -9.74 -10.94
N GLU A 343 -16.51 -10.98 -11.23
CA GLU A 343 -16.54 -12.10 -10.27
C GLU A 343 -15.63 -11.83 -9.05
N LEU A 344 -14.50 -11.17 -9.23
CA LEU A 344 -13.56 -10.86 -8.16
C LEU A 344 -13.81 -9.52 -7.45
N LEU A 345 -14.84 -8.74 -7.80
CA LEU A 345 -15.12 -7.45 -7.13
C LEU A 345 -15.36 -7.59 -5.63
N GLU A 346 -16.12 -8.61 -5.21
CA GLU A 346 -16.41 -8.90 -3.81
C GLU A 346 -15.15 -9.38 -3.08
N GLU A 347 -14.38 -10.27 -3.68
CA GLU A 347 -13.14 -10.76 -3.06
C GLU A 347 -12.08 -9.67 -2.96
N ALA A 348 -11.99 -8.76 -3.93
CA ALA A 348 -11.09 -7.61 -3.88
C ALA A 348 -11.49 -6.64 -2.75
N LEU A 349 -12.79 -6.43 -2.52
CA LEU A 349 -13.30 -5.72 -1.36
C LEU A 349 -12.87 -6.40 -0.06
N LEU A 350 -13.13 -7.71 0.06
CA LEU A 350 -12.78 -8.48 1.26
C LEU A 350 -11.27 -8.54 1.49
N ALA A 351 -10.46 -8.51 0.44
CA ALA A 351 -9.01 -8.41 0.55
C ALA A 351 -8.57 -7.07 1.15
N LYS A 352 -9.23 -5.97 0.77
CA LYS A 352 -8.91 -4.61 1.22
C LYS A 352 -9.64 -4.19 2.50
N ASP A 353 -10.75 -4.84 2.85
CA ASP A 353 -11.73 -4.48 3.89
C ASP A 353 -12.53 -3.19 3.59
N LEU A 354 -12.27 -2.54 2.49
CA LEU A 354 -12.86 -1.25 2.07
C LEU A 354 -13.04 -1.24 0.55
N PRO A 355 -14.02 -0.50 0.01
CA PRO A 355 -14.13 -0.29 -1.42
C PRO A 355 -12.86 0.31 -2.01
N GLY A 356 -12.44 -0.20 -3.14
CA GLY A 356 -11.16 0.12 -3.75
C GLY A 356 -11.29 0.66 -5.18
N MET A 357 -10.35 0.23 -6.04
CA MET A 357 -10.27 0.66 -7.44
C MET A 357 -11.00 -0.31 -8.38
N ALA A 358 -12.09 -0.93 -7.92
CA ALA A 358 -12.99 -1.80 -8.69
C ALA A 358 -12.22 -2.89 -9.50
N ASP A 359 -12.40 -2.95 -10.85
CA ASP A 359 -11.73 -3.90 -11.73
C ASP A 359 -10.20 -3.80 -11.69
N VAL A 360 -9.65 -2.64 -11.38
CA VAL A 360 -8.20 -2.44 -11.24
C VAL A 360 -7.65 -3.24 -10.06
N ASP A 361 -8.42 -3.37 -8.97
CA ASP A 361 -8.08 -4.20 -7.82
C ASP A 361 -8.37 -5.68 -8.10
N ALA A 362 -9.53 -5.99 -8.70
CA ALA A 362 -9.92 -7.35 -9.06
C ALA A 362 -8.89 -8.00 -10.01
N SER A 363 -8.44 -7.27 -11.03
CA SER A 363 -7.40 -7.75 -11.95
C SER A 363 -6.06 -7.98 -11.24
N LEU A 364 -5.65 -7.07 -10.36
CA LEU A 364 -4.41 -7.23 -9.60
C LEU A 364 -4.47 -8.47 -8.68
N LEU A 365 -5.61 -8.71 -8.04
CA LEU A 365 -5.84 -9.91 -7.23
C LEU A 365 -5.70 -11.18 -8.09
N TYR A 366 -6.32 -11.21 -9.27
CA TYR A 366 -6.18 -12.31 -10.21
C TYR A 366 -4.71 -12.57 -10.59
N PHE A 367 -3.99 -11.52 -11.02
CA PHE A 367 -2.60 -11.66 -11.42
C PHE A 367 -1.70 -12.10 -10.27
N CYS A 368 -1.93 -11.61 -9.06
CA CYS A 368 -1.17 -12.04 -7.88
C CYS A 368 -1.41 -13.53 -7.57
N ARG A 369 -2.63 -14.05 -7.75
CA ARG A 369 -2.94 -15.48 -7.62
C ARG A 369 -2.20 -16.33 -8.65
N GLU A 370 -2.17 -15.88 -9.90
CA GLU A 370 -1.45 -16.60 -10.96
C GLU A 370 0.06 -16.63 -10.70
N VAL A 371 0.65 -15.51 -10.29
CA VAL A 371 2.08 -15.43 -9.97
C VAL A 371 2.44 -16.28 -8.76
N LYS A 372 1.58 -16.32 -7.72
CA LYS A 372 1.80 -17.11 -6.50
C LYS A 372 1.94 -18.60 -6.77
N LYS A 373 1.40 -19.12 -7.85
CA LYS A 373 1.55 -20.55 -8.21
C LYS A 373 3.02 -20.97 -8.35
N ASN A 374 3.91 -20.01 -8.69
CA ASN A 374 5.32 -20.31 -8.97
C ASN A 374 6.30 -19.45 -8.14
N HIS A 375 5.89 -18.30 -7.62
CA HIS A 375 6.77 -17.37 -6.91
C HIS A 375 6.11 -16.85 -5.64
N THR A 376 6.92 -16.61 -4.63
CA THR A 376 6.44 -16.08 -3.33
C THR A 376 6.78 -14.60 -3.17
N VAL A 377 7.81 -14.11 -3.87
CA VAL A 377 8.28 -12.72 -3.80
C VAL A 377 8.33 -12.11 -5.20
N VAL A 378 7.88 -10.87 -5.34
CA VAL A 378 7.94 -10.11 -6.60
C VAL A 378 8.37 -8.67 -6.33
N LEU A 379 9.23 -8.10 -7.17
CA LEU A 379 9.55 -6.67 -7.17
C LEU A 379 8.66 -5.92 -8.16
N SER A 380 8.23 -4.73 -7.77
CA SER A 380 7.29 -3.87 -8.51
C SER A 380 7.78 -2.43 -8.60
N GLY A 381 7.42 -1.74 -9.69
CA GLY A 381 7.87 -0.37 -10.01
C GLY A 381 7.05 0.75 -9.37
N GLU A 382 6.16 0.45 -8.41
CA GLU A 382 5.40 1.48 -7.70
C GLU A 382 6.32 2.49 -7.00
N CYS A 383 5.79 3.65 -6.69
CA CYS A 383 6.40 4.82 -6.05
C CYS A 383 7.29 5.68 -6.97
N SER A 384 7.73 5.17 -8.11
CA SER A 384 8.58 5.95 -9.02
C SER A 384 7.88 7.18 -9.59
N ASP A 385 6.61 7.04 -10.00
CA ASP A 385 5.85 8.17 -10.55
C ASP A 385 5.59 9.26 -9.51
N GLU A 386 5.34 8.86 -8.28
CA GLU A 386 5.06 9.76 -7.15
C GLU A 386 6.26 10.60 -6.77
N ILE A 387 7.45 10.00 -6.72
CA ILE A 387 8.67 10.70 -6.27
C ILE A 387 9.37 11.47 -7.38
N PHE A 388 9.32 10.99 -8.64
CA PHE A 388 9.95 11.65 -9.79
C PHE A 388 9.00 12.54 -10.62
N GLY A 389 7.73 12.68 -10.24
CA GLY A 389 6.77 13.53 -10.92
C GLY A 389 6.29 12.96 -12.26
N GLY A 390 5.97 11.66 -12.30
CA GLY A 390 5.54 10.97 -13.52
C GLY A 390 4.13 11.31 -14.00
N TYR A 391 3.25 11.74 -13.13
CA TYR A 391 1.85 11.99 -13.43
C TYR A 391 1.59 13.34 -14.16
N PRO A 392 0.47 13.47 -14.92
CA PRO A 392 0.13 14.70 -15.65
C PRO A 392 0.00 15.93 -14.76
N TRP A 393 -0.60 15.78 -13.57
CA TRP A 393 -0.84 16.91 -12.66
C TRP A 393 0.43 17.58 -12.12
N PHE A 394 1.60 16.98 -12.28
CA PHE A 394 2.88 17.66 -12.02
C PHE A 394 3.22 18.73 -13.07
N ARG A 395 2.50 18.77 -14.19
CA ARG A 395 2.72 19.67 -15.34
C ARG A 395 1.48 20.45 -15.78
N GLU A 396 0.30 20.01 -15.36
CA GLU A 396 -0.97 20.62 -15.76
C GLU A 396 -1.24 21.91 -14.98
N LYS A 397 -1.47 23.02 -15.70
CA LYS A 397 -1.78 24.32 -15.11
C LYS A 397 -2.91 24.25 -14.07
N LYS A 398 -3.94 23.44 -14.35
CA LYS A 398 -5.07 23.23 -13.45
C LYS A 398 -4.63 22.80 -12.03
N ALA A 399 -3.63 21.92 -11.91
CA ALA A 399 -3.14 21.43 -10.62
C ALA A 399 -2.42 22.51 -9.80
N PHE A 400 -1.87 23.52 -10.47
CA PHE A 400 -1.22 24.66 -9.81
C PHE A 400 -2.23 25.73 -9.37
N GLU A 401 -3.31 25.90 -10.12
CA GLU A 401 -4.33 26.93 -9.89
C GLU A 401 -5.46 26.46 -8.96
N THR A 402 -5.68 25.15 -8.83
CA THR A 402 -6.78 24.60 -8.03
C THR A 402 -6.28 24.14 -6.66
N HIS A 403 -6.91 24.63 -5.60
CA HIS A 403 -6.68 24.16 -4.23
C HIS A 403 -7.56 22.94 -3.95
N GLY A 404 -6.97 21.74 -4.03
CA GLY A 404 -7.63 20.45 -3.86
C GLY A 404 -6.71 19.29 -4.23
N PHE A 405 -7.19 18.07 -4.05
CA PHE A 405 -6.43 16.87 -4.45
C PHE A 405 -6.31 16.77 -5.96
N PRO A 406 -5.10 16.73 -6.56
CA PRO A 406 -4.91 16.80 -8.02
C PRO A 406 -5.60 15.68 -8.82
N TRP A 407 -5.90 14.57 -8.19
CA TRP A 407 -6.56 13.40 -8.78
C TRP A 407 -8.06 13.33 -8.52
N CYS A 408 -8.64 14.28 -7.79
CA CYS A 408 -10.05 14.29 -7.40
C CYS A 408 -10.55 15.71 -7.10
N TYR A 409 -10.73 16.52 -8.15
CA TYR A 409 -11.22 17.91 -8.00
C TYR A 409 -12.74 18.03 -7.98
N ASP A 410 -13.44 17.05 -8.55
CA ASP A 410 -14.88 17.11 -8.78
C ASP A 410 -15.56 15.96 -8.03
N LEU A 411 -16.37 16.31 -7.03
CA LEU A 411 -17.15 15.36 -6.24
C LEU A 411 -18.62 15.29 -6.68
N SER A 412 -19.01 15.98 -7.77
CA SER A 412 -20.40 16.06 -8.23
C SER A 412 -21.01 14.69 -8.46
N ILE A 413 -20.31 13.77 -9.13
CA ILE A 413 -20.78 12.41 -9.36
C ILE A 413 -21.11 11.67 -8.07
N ARG A 414 -20.32 11.91 -7.01
CA ARG A 414 -20.49 11.27 -5.68
C ARG A 414 -21.63 11.93 -4.90
N ASN A 415 -21.73 13.25 -4.95
CA ASN A 415 -22.83 14.02 -4.35
C ASN A 415 -24.17 13.69 -5.01
N ASN A 416 -24.19 13.55 -6.32
CA ASN A 416 -25.41 13.36 -7.10
C ASN A 416 -26.14 12.07 -6.80
N ILE A 417 -25.45 11.00 -6.37
CA ILE A 417 -26.09 9.73 -6.05
C ILE A 417 -26.65 9.67 -4.61
N LEU A 418 -26.23 10.58 -3.72
CA LEU A 418 -26.68 10.57 -2.34
C LEU A 418 -28.16 11.01 -2.21
N ILE A 419 -28.87 10.45 -1.23
CA ILE A 419 -30.15 11.03 -0.79
C ILE A 419 -29.91 12.37 -0.15
N ASP A 420 -30.86 13.30 -0.26
CA ASP A 420 -30.64 14.70 0.08
C ASP A 420 -30.24 14.88 1.55
N SER A 421 -30.88 14.20 2.49
CA SER A 421 -30.55 14.26 3.91
C SER A 421 -29.13 13.75 4.24
N VAL A 422 -28.65 12.73 3.53
CA VAL A 422 -27.27 12.22 3.67
C VAL A 422 -26.29 13.21 3.08
N ARG A 423 -26.57 13.76 1.89
CA ARG A 423 -25.72 14.76 1.24
C ARG A 423 -25.52 15.99 2.12
N GLU A 424 -26.59 16.55 2.68
CA GLU A 424 -26.54 17.70 3.59
C GLU A 424 -25.79 17.38 4.89
N THR A 425 -25.99 16.17 5.44
CA THR A 425 -25.33 15.75 6.68
C THR A 425 -23.82 15.56 6.48
N LEU A 426 -23.40 14.93 5.37
CA LEU A 426 -22.00 14.60 5.14
C LEU A 426 -21.18 15.82 4.73
N ASP A 427 -21.71 16.67 3.83
CA ASP A 427 -20.99 17.81 3.25
C ASP A 427 -19.58 17.40 2.77
N ILE A 428 -19.57 16.45 1.80
CA ILE A 428 -18.32 15.81 1.36
C ILE A 428 -17.35 16.78 0.68
N ASP A 429 -17.83 17.86 0.10
CA ASP A 429 -16.96 18.90 -0.50
C ASP A 429 -16.17 19.63 0.59
N ASN A 430 -16.83 20.05 1.66
CA ASN A 430 -16.17 20.69 2.80
C ASN A 430 -15.22 19.71 3.52
N TYR A 431 -15.62 18.44 3.65
CA TYR A 431 -14.76 17.42 4.24
C TYR A 431 -13.47 17.21 3.43
N SER A 432 -13.58 17.07 2.10
CA SER A 432 -12.43 16.94 1.21
C SER A 432 -11.50 18.15 1.29
N ARG A 433 -12.07 19.37 1.29
CA ARG A 433 -11.30 20.61 1.43
C ARG A 433 -10.54 20.66 2.76
N MET A 434 -11.20 20.34 3.86
CA MET A 434 -10.58 20.33 5.21
C MET A 434 -9.39 19.36 5.25
N ARG A 435 -9.54 18.15 4.71
CA ARG A 435 -8.44 17.17 4.65
C ARG A 435 -7.29 17.62 3.77
N TYR A 436 -7.59 18.30 2.69
CA TYR A 436 -6.58 18.92 1.84
C TYR A 436 -5.80 20.01 2.60
N GLU A 437 -6.48 20.94 3.25
CA GLU A 437 -5.87 22.04 4.01
C GLU A 437 -5.00 21.51 5.17
N GLU A 438 -5.47 20.53 5.91
CA GLU A 438 -4.68 19.84 6.95
C GLU A 438 -3.40 19.22 6.38
N SER A 439 -3.49 18.61 5.18
CA SER A 439 -2.33 18.00 4.53
C SER A 439 -1.32 19.04 4.06
N ILE A 440 -1.78 20.15 3.51
CA ILE A 440 -0.90 21.26 3.07
C ILE A 440 -0.18 21.89 4.27
N ALA A 441 -0.82 21.99 5.42
CA ALA A 441 -0.20 22.51 6.64
C ALA A 441 0.96 21.63 7.17
N GLU A 442 1.03 20.36 6.78
CA GLU A 442 2.13 19.44 7.16
C GLU A 442 3.32 19.47 6.18
N VAL A 443 3.23 20.18 5.03
CA VAL A 443 4.26 20.19 3.99
C VAL A 443 5.55 20.82 4.50
N PRO A 444 6.69 20.13 4.46
CA PRO A 444 7.98 20.75 4.78
C PRO A 444 8.39 21.70 3.65
N ILE A 445 8.35 22.99 3.90
CA ILE A 445 8.76 24.05 2.97
C ILE A 445 10.21 24.45 3.25
N PHE A 446 10.95 24.76 2.20
CA PHE A 446 12.29 25.37 2.29
C PHE A 446 12.17 26.89 2.10
N ASP A 447 12.80 27.68 2.97
CA ASP A 447 12.71 29.14 2.94
C ASP A 447 13.23 29.76 1.63
N GLY A 448 14.09 29.05 0.89
CA GLY A 448 14.59 29.46 -0.41
C GLY A 448 13.65 29.21 -1.59
N ASP A 449 12.56 28.47 -1.39
CA ASP A 449 11.62 28.14 -2.46
C ASP A 449 10.81 29.38 -2.89
N ASN A 450 10.67 29.62 -4.20
CA ASN A 450 9.69 30.54 -4.74
C ASN A 450 8.26 29.92 -4.68
N ASP A 451 7.23 30.68 -5.08
CA ASP A 451 5.84 30.24 -4.95
C ASP A 451 5.52 29.02 -5.85
N GLU A 452 6.14 28.91 -7.04
CA GLU A 452 5.98 27.73 -7.89
C GLU A 452 6.62 26.49 -7.28
N GLU A 453 7.79 26.60 -6.70
CA GLU A 453 8.48 25.51 -6.03
C GLU A 453 7.75 25.07 -4.77
N LYS A 454 7.23 25.99 -3.97
CA LYS A 454 6.35 25.67 -2.83
C LYS A 454 5.14 24.86 -3.29
N ARG A 455 4.47 25.32 -4.39
CA ARG A 455 3.33 24.58 -4.93
C ARG A 455 3.72 23.19 -5.44
N ARG A 456 4.89 23.02 -6.04
CA ARG A 456 5.41 21.70 -6.45
C ARG A 456 5.67 20.78 -5.26
N ARG A 457 6.20 21.31 -4.15
CA ARG A 457 6.35 20.54 -2.91
C ARG A 457 5.00 20.11 -2.35
N GLU A 458 4.00 20.98 -2.36
CA GLU A 458 2.63 20.62 -1.96
C GLU A 458 2.09 19.45 -2.81
N ILE A 459 2.16 19.56 -4.14
CA ILE A 459 1.72 18.50 -5.06
C ILE A 459 2.50 17.20 -4.79
N SER A 460 3.83 17.28 -4.61
CA SER A 460 4.68 16.12 -4.33
C SER A 460 4.33 15.48 -2.98
N TYR A 461 4.11 16.30 -1.94
CA TYR A 461 3.72 15.83 -0.61
C TYR A 461 2.37 15.11 -0.63
N LEU A 462 1.38 15.70 -1.31
CA LEU A 462 0.08 15.05 -1.50
C LEU A 462 0.23 13.72 -2.24
N ASN A 463 1.06 13.66 -3.29
CA ASN A 463 1.31 12.40 -4.00
C ASN A 463 1.91 11.32 -3.08
N ILE A 464 2.92 11.66 -2.30
CA ILE A 464 3.59 10.70 -1.40
C ILE A 464 2.65 10.24 -0.27
N ASN A 465 1.91 11.19 0.35
CA ASN A 465 1.14 10.88 1.55
C ASN A 465 -0.29 10.37 1.28
N TRP A 466 -0.81 10.55 0.06
CA TRP A 466 -2.16 10.14 -0.28
C TRP A 466 -2.21 9.16 -1.45
N PHE A 467 -1.75 9.58 -2.63
CA PHE A 467 -1.88 8.78 -3.84
C PHE A 467 -0.99 7.53 -3.77
N MET A 468 0.29 7.71 -3.43
CA MET A 468 1.24 6.61 -3.22
C MET A 468 0.78 5.66 -2.10
N THR A 469 0.30 6.21 -0.97
CA THR A 469 -0.18 5.40 0.15
C THR A 469 -1.37 4.53 -0.26
N ASN A 470 -2.32 5.07 -1.07
CA ASN A 470 -3.42 4.27 -1.61
C ASN A 470 -2.93 3.16 -2.56
N LEU A 471 -1.96 3.44 -3.42
CA LEU A 471 -1.40 2.42 -4.32
C LEU A 471 -0.59 1.36 -3.57
N LEU A 472 0.13 1.72 -2.52
CA LEU A 472 0.85 0.79 -1.64
C LEU A 472 -0.12 -0.10 -0.86
N ASP A 473 -1.18 0.46 -0.28
CA ASP A 473 -2.24 -0.31 0.41
C ASP A 473 -2.91 -1.28 -0.58
N ARG A 474 -3.32 -0.79 -1.76
CA ARG A 474 -3.85 -1.63 -2.84
C ARG A 474 -2.91 -2.79 -3.18
N LYS A 475 -1.61 -2.48 -3.37
CA LYS A 475 -0.61 -3.49 -3.73
C LYS A 475 -0.46 -4.54 -2.64
N ASP A 476 -0.26 -4.13 -1.39
CA ASP A 476 -0.15 -5.05 -0.25
C ASP A 476 -1.41 -5.92 -0.10
N ARG A 477 -2.60 -5.31 -0.14
CA ARG A 477 -3.86 -6.04 0.10
C ARG A 477 -4.15 -7.08 -0.97
N MET A 478 -4.04 -6.72 -2.25
CA MET A 478 -4.32 -7.64 -3.35
C MET A 478 -3.28 -8.77 -3.43
N SER A 479 -2.01 -8.45 -3.24
CA SER A 479 -0.95 -9.45 -3.28
C SER A 479 -0.99 -10.38 -2.07
N MET A 480 -1.21 -9.84 -0.87
CA MET A 480 -1.26 -10.65 0.35
C MET A 480 -2.53 -11.49 0.47
N ALA A 481 -3.65 -11.07 -0.15
CA ALA A 481 -4.82 -11.94 -0.30
C ALA A 481 -4.52 -13.23 -1.08
N SER A 482 -3.41 -13.25 -1.82
CA SER A 482 -2.89 -14.41 -2.54
C SER A 482 -1.66 -15.05 -1.87
N GLY A 483 -1.21 -14.55 -0.72
CA GLY A 483 0.05 -14.99 -0.10
C GLY A 483 1.30 -14.66 -0.94
N LEU A 484 1.26 -13.58 -1.73
CA LEU A 484 2.37 -13.09 -2.55
C LEU A 484 2.97 -11.84 -1.92
N GLU A 485 4.28 -11.86 -1.66
CA GLU A 485 5.01 -10.69 -1.18
C GLU A 485 5.40 -9.78 -2.34
N VAL A 486 4.94 -8.53 -2.35
CA VAL A 486 5.41 -7.53 -3.31
C VAL A 486 6.31 -6.51 -2.62
N ARG A 487 7.51 -6.32 -3.17
CA ARG A 487 8.52 -5.33 -2.75
C ARG A 487 8.54 -4.16 -3.71
N VAL A 488 8.87 -2.97 -3.18
CA VAL A 488 8.76 -1.69 -3.90
C VAL A 488 10.06 -0.88 -3.79
N PRO A 489 11.08 -1.18 -4.60
CA PRO A 489 12.40 -0.57 -4.47
C PRO A 489 12.41 0.95 -4.55
N PHE A 490 11.53 1.58 -5.33
CA PHE A 490 11.43 3.03 -5.38
C PHE A 490 10.89 3.68 -4.09
N CYS A 491 10.38 2.86 -3.16
CA CYS A 491 9.95 3.30 -1.83
C CYS A 491 11.07 3.28 -0.76
N ASP A 492 12.33 3.17 -1.16
CA ASP A 492 13.47 3.30 -0.25
C ASP A 492 13.59 4.75 0.23
N HIS A 493 13.56 4.95 1.55
CA HIS A 493 13.56 6.31 2.13
C HIS A 493 14.77 7.14 1.74
N ARG A 494 15.95 6.54 1.56
CA ARG A 494 17.17 7.22 1.14
C ARG A 494 17.01 7.81 -0.28
N LEU A 495 16.36 7.06 -1.16
CA LEU A 495 16.03 7.52 -2.51
C LEU A 495 14.98 8.63 -2.45
N VAL A 496 13.89 8.42 -1.68
CA VAL A 496 12.81 9.40 -1.56
C VAL A 496 13.31 10.72 -0.97
N GLU A 497 14.11 10.68 0.11
CA GLU A 497 14.71 11.85 0.73
C GLU A 497 15.61 12.65 -0.25
N TYR A 498 16.41 11.94 -1.03
CA TYR A 498 17.28 12.58 -2.02
C TYR A 498 16.46 13.19 -3.15
N VAL A 499 15.54 12.43 -3.74
CA VAL A 499 14.69 12.89 -4.85
C VAL A 499 13.76 14.03 -4.44
N TRP A 500 13.33 14.08 -3.17
CA TRP A 500 12.48 15.16 -2.65
C TRP A 500 13.03 16.55 -2.92
N ASN A 501 14.35 16.71 -2.77
CA ASN A 501 15.03 18.00 -2.92
C ASN A 501 15.59 18.28 -4.33
N ILE A 502 15.51 17.33 -5.28
CA ILE A 502 15.94 17.58 -6.67
C ILE A 502 15.04 18.64 -7.30
N PRO A 503 15.60 19.73 -7.89
CA PRO A 503 14.84 20.76 -8.58
C PRO A 503 13.99 20.22 -9.73
N TRP A 504 12.84 20.85 -9.97
CA TRP A 504 11.93 20.39 -11.03
C TRP A 504 12.55 20.46 -12.43
N GLU A 505 13.34 21.48 -12.72
CA GLU A 505 14.05 21.61 -14.01
C GLU A 505 14.99 20.43 -14.30
N MET A 506 15.51 19.74 -13.28
CA MET A 506 16.28 18.51 -13.46
C MET A 506 15.33 17.31 -13.65
N LYS A 507 14.26 17.20 -12.85
CA LYS A 507 13.28 16.10 -12.94
C LYS A 507 12.53 16.08 -14.27
N ASN A 508 12.29 17.24 -14.86
CA ASN A 508 11.50 17.43 -16.10
C ASN A 508 12.28 18.20 -17.19
N ARG A 509 13.59 18.02 -17.23
CA ARG A 509 14.45 18.66 -18.22
C ARG A 509 13.96 18.38 -19.64
N ASP A 510 13.92 19.42 -20.49
CA ASP A 510 13.45 19.36 -21.87
C ASP A 510 12.00 18.86 -22.01
N ASN A 511 11.16 19.05 -20.98
CA ASN A 511 9.78 18.51 -20.87
C ASN A 511 9.71 16.98 -20.92
N VAL A 512 10.80 16.30 -20.60
CA VAL A 512 10.86 14.84 -20.48
C VAL A 512 10.58 14.43 -19.04
N SER A 513 9.44 13.76 -18.82
CA SER A 513 9.07 13.29 -17.47
C SER A 513 10.08 12.29 -16.91
N LYS A 514 10.38 12.40 -15.61
CA LYS A 514 11.37 11.56 -14.91
C LYS A 514 12.76 11.62 -15.55
N ASN A 515 13.17 12.77 -16.06
CA ASN A 515 14.40 12.92 -16.83
C ASN A 515 15.61 12.38 -16.07
N VAL A 516 15.82 12.77 -14.81
CA VAL A 516 16.93 12.27 -13.97
C VAL A 516 16.95 10.74 -13.88
N LEU A 517 15.78 10.10 -13.71
CA LEU A 517 15.71 8.64 -13.66
C LEU A 517 16.04 7.99 -15.01
N ARG A 518 15.59 8.62 -16.11
CA ARG A 518 15.92 8.15 -17.47
C ARG A 518 17.42 8.23 -17.73
N GLU A 519 18.05 9.33 -17.37
CA GLU A 519 19.51 9.48 -17.53
C GLU A 519 20.30 8.56 -16.59
N ALA A 520 19.82 8.35 -15.37
CA ALA A 520 20.38 7.35 -14.46
C ALA A 520 20.32 5.91 -15.03
N ALA A 521 19.33 5.61 -15.87
CA ALA A 521 19.16 4.31 -16.50
C ALA A 521 19.86 4.17 -17.87
N LYS A 522 20.61 5.18 -18.34
CA LYS A 522 21.20 5.22 -19.69
C LYS A 522 22.12 4.05 -20.00
N GLU A 523 22.89 3.59 -19.03
CA GLU A 523 23.81 2.46 -19.19
C GLU A 523 23.18 1.09 -18.84
N ILE A 524 21.93 1.11 -18.37
CA ILE A 524 21.23 -0.08 -17.90
C ILE A 524 20.22 -0.57 -18.93
N LEU A 525 19.45 0.36 -19.54
CA LEU A 525 18.33 0.01 -20.42
C LEU A 525 18.64 0.24 -21.90
N PRO A 526 18.01 -0.55 -22.80
CA PRO A 526 17.95 -0.20 -24.22
C PRO A 526 17.36 1.22 -24.40
N GLU A 527 17.92 1.99 -25.34
CA GLU A 527 17.56 3.40 -25.51
C GLU A 527 16.09 3.61 -25.82
N ASP A 528 15.50 2.79 -26.67
CA ASP A 528 14.10 2.82 -27.04
C ASP A 528 13.17 2.62 -25.83
N VAL A 529 13.49 1.68 -24.92
CA VAL A 529 12.76 1.44 -23.67
C VAL A 529 12.95 2.59 -22.70
N ARG A 530 14.19 3.08 -22.55
CA ARG A 530 14.53 4.22 -21.70
C ARG A 530 13.74 5.49 -22.08
N LEU A 531 13.52 5.71 -23.36
CA LEU A 531 12.82 6.89 -23.91
C LEU A 531 11.30 6.67 -24.10
N ARG A 532 10.79 5.46 -23.82
CA ARG A 532 9.37 5.16 -23.92
C ARG A 532 8.54 6.17 -23.11
N ARG A 533 7.47 6.71 -23.71
CA ARG A 533 6.51 7.56 -23.00
C ARG A 533 5.80 6.77 -21.89
N LYS A 534 5.42 7.49 -20.82
CA LYS A 534 4.65 6.88 -19.73
C LYS A 534 3.34 6.28 -20.24
N SER A 535 3.08 5.06 -19.81
CA SER A 535 1.78 4.40 -19.89
C SER A 535 1.25 4.12 -18.48
N PRO A 536 -0.06 4.27 -18.20
CA PRO A 536 -0.64 3.88 -16.91
C PRO A 536 -0.64 2.36 -16.74
N TYR A 537 -1.08 1.91 -15.56
CA TYR A 537 -1.42 0.50 -15.32
C TYR A 537 -2.42 0.03 -16.39
N PRO A 538 -2.27 -1.16 -16.98
CA PRO A 538 -3.19 -1.64 -18.00
C PRO A 538 -4.62 -1.75 -17.43
N LYS A 539 -5.59 -1.36 -18.23
CA LYS A 539 -7.02 -1.53 -17.94
C LYS A 539 -7.70 -2.28 -19.07
N THR A 540 -8.84 -2.88 -18.81
CA THR A 540 -9.66 -3.43 -19.89
C THR A 540 -10.26 -2.30 -20.73
N HIS A 541 -10.23 -2.48 -22.04
CA HIS A 541 -10.93 -1.64 -23.03
C HIS A 541 -12.18 -2.36 -23.60
N ASN A 542 -12.41 -3.60 -23.13
CA ASN A 542 -13.55 -4.40 -23.57
C ASN A 542 -14.85 -3.87 -22.92
N PRO A 543 -15.90 -3.54 -23.70
CA PRO A 543 -17.17 -3.04 -23.17
C PRO A 543 -17.91 -4.04 -22.27
N HIS A 544 -17.56 -5.34 -22.33
CA HIS A 544 -18.18 -6.38 -21.52
C HIS A 544 -18.09 -6.08 -20.01
N TYR A 545 -17.00 -5.48 -19.53
CA TYR A 545 -16.90 -5.10 -18.12
C TYR A 545 -17.96 -4.07 -17.71
N GLU A 546 -18.20 -3.06 -18.57
CA GLU A 546 -19.22 -2.05 -18.31
C GLU A 546 -20.61 -2.66 -18.26
N GLU A 547 -20.95 -3.53 -19.22
CA GLU A 547 -22.24 -4.22 -19.28
C GLU A 547 -22.45 -5.12 -18.04
N ALA A 548 -21.40 -5.86 -17.66
CA ALA A 548 -21.47 -6.77 -16.52
C ALA A 548 -21.63 -6.02 -15.18
N VAL A 549 -20.89 -4.91 -14.97
CA VAL A 549 -21.01 -4.15 -13.72
C VAL A 549 -22.33 -3.38 -13.62
N LYS A 550 -22.90 -2.92 -14.75
CA LYS A 550 -24.26 -2.36 -14.82
C LYS A 550 -25.31 -3.41 -14.43
N THR A 551 -25.16 -4.65 -14.90
CA THR A 551 -26.03 -5.78 -14.52
C THR A 551 -25.99 -6.05 -13.02
N LEU A 552 -24.80 -6.01 -12.40
CA LEU A 552 -24.66 -6.15 -10.94
C LEU A 552 -25.37 -5.01 -10.20
N LEU A 553 -25.20 -3.78 -10.63
CA LEU A 553 -25.88 -2.64 -10.01
C LEU A 553 -27.39 -2.74 -10.16
N ASP A 554 -27.92 -3.12 -11.33
CA ASP A 554 -29.36 -3.31 -11.56
C ASP A 554 -29.94 -4.36 -10.60
N GLY A 555 -29.23 -5.48 -10.41
CA GLY A 555 -29.61 -6.51 -9.43
C GLY A 555 -29.66 -5.96 -8.00
N ILE A 556 -28.72 -5.09 -7.63
CA ILE A 556 -28.69 -4.45 -6.30
C ILE A 556 -29.87 -3.50 -6.12
N ILE A 557 -30.12 -2.56 -7.05
CA ILE A 557 -31.18 -1.57 -6.93
C ILE A 557 -32.59 -2.16 -7.06
N SER A 558 -32.70 -3.34 -7.66
CA SER A 558 -33.95 -4.08 -7.75
C SER A 558 -34.35 -4.74 -6.41
N ASN A 559 -33.38 -4.93 -5.51
CA ASN A 559 -33.65 -5.42 -4.15
C ASN A 559 -33.95 -4.23 -3.22
N PRO A 560 -35.21 -4.08 -2.72
CA PRO A 560 -35.59 -2.96 -1.85
C PRO A 560 -34.85 -2.95 -0.49
N ASN A 561 -34.24 -4.07 -0.11
CA ASN A 561 -33.48 -4.22 1.13
C ASN A 561 -31.96 -4.07 0.91
N ALA A 562 -31.52 -3.64 -0.27
CA ALA A 562 -30.10 -3.43 -0.52
C ALA A 562 -29.53 -2.33 0.41
N PRO A 563 -28.50 -2.61 1.21
CA PRO A 563 -28.02 -1.69 2.23
C PRO A 563 -27.58 -0.32 1.68
N ILE A 564 -27.11 -0.26 0.43
CA ILE A 564 -26.67 1.00 -0.19
C ILE A 564 -27.83 2.00 -0.36
N LEU A 565 -29.08 1.53 -0.46
CA LEU A 565 -30.27 2.36 -0.60
C LEU A 565 -30.60 3.17 0.67
N ALA A 566 -29.94 2.88 1.80
CA ALA A 566 -30.00 3.72 2.99
C ALA A 566 -29.18 5.03 2.83
N LEU A 567 -28.30 5.09 1.86
CA LEU A 567 -27.37 6.20 1.61
C LEU A 567 -27.58 6.85 0.25
N CYS A 568 -27.94 6.06 -0.76
CA CYS A 568 -28.02 6.49 -2.16
C CYS A 568 -29.47 6.44 -2.68
N ASP A 569 -29.84 7.43 -3.48
CA ASP A 569 -31.15 7.54 -4.11
C ASP A 569 -31.29 6.52 -5.25
N LYS A 570 -32.34 5.69 -5.20
CA LYS A 570 -32.59 4.65 -6.19
C LYS A 570 -32.71 5.18 -7.60
N THR A 571 -33.42 6.30 -7.80
CA THR A 571 -33.65 6.91 -9.14
C THR A 571 -32.33 7.40 -9.73
N LYS A 572 -31.51 8.04 -8.89
CA LYS A 572 -30.19 8.54 -9.29
C LYS A 572 -29.23 7.39 -9.63
N LEU A 573 -29.26 6.28 -8.86
CA LEU A 573 -28.51 5.07 -9.19
C LEU A 573 -28.99 4.43 -10.49
N THR A 574 -30.31 4.39 -10.75
CA THR A 574 -30.86 3.87 -12.00
C THR A 574 -30.36 4.70 -13.22
N SER A 575 -30.23 6.02 -13.09
CA SER A 575 -29.73 6.85 -14.18
C SER A 575 -28.29 6.54 -14.61
N LEU A 576 -27.47 5.91 -13.72
CA LEU A 576 -26.15 5.42 -14.09
C LEU A 576 -26.21 4.25 -15.09
N LEU A 577 -27.30 3.46 -15.09
CA LEU A 577 -27.46 2.33 -16.01
C LEU A 577 -27.72 2.80 -17.44
N ASP A 578 -28.40 3.95 -17.60
CA ASP A 578 -28.84 4.51 -18.89
C ASP A 578 -27.74 5.31 -19.63
N GLY A 579 -26.53 5.42 -19.05
CA GLY A 579 -25.44 6.23 -19.62
C GLY A 579 -25.70 7.73 -19.59
N GLY A 580 -26.50 8.17 -18.64
CA GLY A 580 -27.12 9.50 -18.63
C GLY A 580 -26.39 10.57 -17.83
N SER A 581 -25.23 11.03 -18.24
CA SER A 581 -24.85 12.46 -18.23
C SER A 581 -23.48 12.65 -18.90
N SER A 582 -23.29 13.78 -19.58
CA SER A 582 -22.02 14.19 -20.20
C SER A 582 -20.83 14.32 -19.22
N ASP A 583 -21.08 14.26 -17.91
CA ASP A 583 -20.06 14.37 -16.85
C ASP A 583 -19.39 13.02 -16.53
N TYR A 584 -19.97 11.89 -16.94
CA TYR A 584 -19.44 10.54 -16.65
C TYR A 584 -18.21 10.14 -17.47
N GLY A 585 -17.86 10.86 -18.52
CA GLY A 585 -16.64 10.61 -19.31
C GLY A 585 -15.33 11.02 -18.62
N LYS A 586 -15.39 11.72 -17.48
CA LYS A 586 -14.22 12.17 -16.72
C LYS A 586 -13.90 11.19 -15.60
N PRO A 587 -12.59 10.90 -15.36
CA PRO A 587 -12.23 10.11 -14.18
C PRO A 587 -12.66 10.79 -12.88
N PHE A 588 -13.32 10.06 -11.98
CA PHE A 588 -13.68 10.54 -10.65
C PHE A 588 -12.53 10.37 -9.64
N PHE A 589 -11.50 9.60 -9.99
CA PHE A 589 -10.28 9.44 -9.22
C PHE A 589 -9.11 9.00 -10.11
N GLY A 590 -7.98 9.73 -10.03
CA GLY A 590 -6.77 9.44 -10.81
C GLY A 590 -7.02 9.49 -12.31
N GLN A 591 -6.40 8.56 -13.04
CA GLN A 591 -6.50 8.48 -14.51
C GLN A 591 -7.37 7.30 -15.00
N LEU A 592 -7.62 6.31 -14.14
CA LEU A 592 -8.21 5.02 -14.52
C LEU A 592 -9.68 4.89 -14.10
N MET A 593 -10.09 5.60 -13.04
CA MET A 593 -11.41 5.43 -12.43
C MET A 593 -12.46 6.32 -13.11
N ALA A 594 -13.05 5.81 -14.18
CA ALA A 594 -14.15 6.45 -14.91
C ALA A 594 -15.52 5.83 -14.51
N GLU A 595 -16.55 6.03 -15.32
CA GLU A 595 -17.93 5.59 -15.03
C GLU A 595 -18.07 4.09 -14.68
N PRO A 596 -17.53 3.11 -15.45
CA PRO A 596 -17.67 1.71 -15.10
C PRO A 596 -17.04 1.39 -13.75
N GLN A 597 -15.91 2.03 -13.43
CA GLN A 597 -15.23 1.87 -12.14
C GLN A 597 -16.02 2.51 -10.99
N PHE A 598 -16.73 3.61 -11.26
CA PHE A 598 -17.62 4.22 -10.26
C PHE A 598 -18.80 3.31 -9.94
N ILE A 599 -19.42 2.71 -10.96
CA ILE A 599 -20.46 1.71 -10.77
C ILE A 599 -19.93 0.52 -9.94
N GLY A 600 -18.75 -0.01 -10.32
CA GLY A 600 -18.07 -1.07 -9.56
C GLY A 600 -17.79 -0.68 -8.11
N TYR A 601 -17.43 0.59 -7.87
CA TYR A 601 -17.26 1.14 -6.53
C TYR A 601 -18.57 1.14 -5.72
N ILE A 602 -19.69 1.53 -6.30
CA ILE A 602 -21.01 1.48 -5.64
C ILE A 602 -21.41 0.03 -5.34
N VAL A 603 -21.15 -0.90 -6.25
CA VAL A 603 -21.35 -2.35 -6.01
C VAL A 603 -20.52 -2.80 -4.79
N GLN A 604 -19.25 -2.43 -4.71
CA GLN A 604 -18.40 -2.73 -3.56
C GLN A 604 -18.88 -2.05 -2.26
N MET A 605 -19.42 -0.83 -2.33
CA MET A 605 -20.05 -0.18 -1.17
C MET A 605 -21.21 -1.02 -0.63
N ASN A 606 -22.07 -1.52 -1.51
CA ASN A 606 -23.17 -2.39 -1.10
C ASN A 606 -22.67 -3.69 -0.46
N TYR A 607 -21.64 -4.30 -1.02
CA TYR A 607 -21.01 -5.51 -0.45
C TYR A 607 -20.39 -5.23 0.93
N LEU A 608 -19.68 -4.10 1.10
CA LEU A 608 -19.13 -3.69 2.40
C LEU A 608 -20.25 -3.66 3.47
N LEU A 609 -21.32 -2.94 3.18
CA LEU A 609 -22.43 -2.77 4.12
C LEU A 609 -23.10 -4.12 4.47
N ARG A 610 -23.23 -5.02 3.50
CA ARG A 610 -23.83 -6.35 3.65
C ARG A 610 -22.91 -7.32 4.43
N ASP A 611 -21.66 -7.48 4.00
CA ASP A 611 -20.79 -8.57 4.43
C ASP A 611 -20.20 -8.31 5.82
N TYR A 612 -19.93 -7.05 6.13
CA TYR A 612 -19.49 -6.65 7.47
C TYR A 612 -20.68 -6.35 8.40
N LYS A 613 -21.93 -6.50 7.92
CA LYS A 613 -23.15 -6.17 8.68
C LYS A 613 -23.03 -4.77 9.31
N VAL A 614 -22.61 -3.82 8.48
CA VAL A 614 -22.29 -2.48 8.93
C VAL A 614 -23.50 -1.78 9.54
N ARG A 615 -23.33 -1.24 10.73
CA ARG A 615 -24.29 -0.35 11.35
C ARG A 615 -23.91 1.10 11.08
N ILE A 616 -24.87 1.87 10.56
CA ILE A 616 -24.71 3.31 10.32
C ILE A 616 -25.32 4.08 11.50
N LEU A 617 -24.61 5.12 12.03
CA LEU A 617 -25.06 5.97 13.14
C LEU A 617 -25.57 7.32 12.63
#